data_a01141be291777124eda891f9db901c8
#
_entry.id   a01141be291777124eda891f9db901c8
#
_cell.length_a   1.000
_cell.length_b   1.000
_cell.length_c   1.000
_cell.angle_alpha   90.00
_cell.angle_beta   90.00
_cell.angle_gamma   90.00
#
_symmetry.space_group_name_H-M   'P 1'
#
loop_
_entity.id
_entity.type
_entity.pdbx_description
1 polymer ?
#
loop_
_entity_poly.entity_id
_entity_poly.type
_entity_poly.pdbx_seq_one_letter_code
_entity_poly.pdbx_strand_id
1 'polypeptide(L)'
;MRKSALLLALLLGASAADAQLPFLRKRDNQPQQPVLQGIDALRADFAAQAGGTTVYYGAESVILGAPARAALTLQANWLRKHPEVVVRIEGYGDGLDTRDHALAVGARRAEEARSYLLLLGVPAAQVSTSSWGKERPGLGRAVTVLVR
;
A
#
# COMPACT_ATOMS: atom_id res chain seq x y z
N MET A 1 -38.04 20.14 -76.71
CA MET A 1 -37.63 21.54 -76.62
C MET A 1 -37.04 21.85 -75.26
N ARG A 2 -35.79 22.23 -75.29
CA ARG A 2 -35.14 23.23 -74.38
C ARG A 2 -35.10 22.88 -72.89
N LYS A 3 -34.02 22.83 -72.29
CA LYS A 3 -32.66 23.38 -72.18
C LYS A 3 -32.35 23.20 -70.73
N SER A 4 -31.33 22.47 -70.42
CA SER A 4 -30.07 22.93 -69.82
C SER A 4 -30.20 23.88 -68.61
N ALA A 5 -29.83 23.38 -67.46
CA ALA A 5 -28.95 24.12 -66.58
C ALA A 5 -28.21 23.16 -65.62
N LEU A 6 -27.00 22.88 -65.95
CA LEU A 6 -25.98 22.43 -65.02
C LEU A 6 -25.83 23.50 -63.94
N LEU A 7 -26.02 23.15 -62.73
CA LEU A 7 -25.49 23.87 -61.60
C LEU A 7 -24.52 22.95 -60.84
N LEU A 8 -23.29 23.11 -61.23
CA LEU A 8 -22.11 22.57 -60.58
C LEU A 8 -21.96 23.28 -59.22
N ALA A 9 -22.50 22.71 -58.18
CA ALA A 9 -22.22 23.13 -56.85
C ALA A 9 -20.90 22.51 -56.42
N LEU A 10 -19.83 23.28 -56.58
CA LEU A 10 -18.52 22.97 -56.05
C LEU A 10 -18.57 23.16 -54.55
N LEU A 11 -18.91 22.09 -53.83
CA LEU A 11 -18.68 22.04 -52.42
C LEU A 11 -17.20 21.81 -52.18
N LEU A 12 -16.50 22.95 -52.08
CA LEU A 12 -15.22 22.94 -51.38
C LEU A 12 -15.48 22.48 -49.94
N GLY A 13 -15.40 21.21 -49.73
CA GLY A 13 -15.14 20.68 -48.41
C GLY A 13 -13.79 21.19 -47.97
N ALA A 14 -13.77 22.31 -47.26
CA ALA A 14 -12.63 22.66 -46.47
C ALA A 14 -12.48 21.54 -45.41
N SER A 15 -11.71 20.55 -45.76
CA SER A 15 -11.07 19.70 -44.81
C SER A 15 -10.24 20.65 -43.95
N ALA A 16 -10.79 21.07 -42.82
CA ALA A 16 -9.97 21.59 -41.76
C ALA A 16 -9.01 20.45 -41.36
N ALA A 17 -7.89 20.42 -42.07
CA ALA A 17 -6.74 19.74 -41.58
C ALA A 17 -6.50 20.32 -40.19
N ASP A 18 -6.86 19.56 -39.17
CA ASP A 18 -6.35 19.76 -37.84
C ASP A 18 -4.84 19.71 -37.93
N ALA A 19 -4.25 20.82 -38.30
CA ALA A 19 -2.86 21.09 -38.07
C ALA A 19 -2.72 21.25 -36.56
N GLN A 20 -2.84 20.13 -35.86
CA GLN A 20 -2.43 20.03 -34.48
C GLN A 20 -0.93 20.27 -34.48
N LEU A 21 -0.60 21.50 -34.17
CA LEU A 21 0.77 21.95 -34.03
C LEU A 21 1.41 21.04 -32.97
N PRO A 22 2.43 20.25 -33.30
CA PRO A 22 2.97 19.21 -32.41
C PRO A 22 3.57 19.79 -31.12
N PHE A 23 3.75 21.10 -31.04
CA PHE A 23 4.21 21.79 -29.84
C PHE A 23 3.09 22.19 -28.88
N LEU A 24 1.82 22.09 -29.27
CA LEU A 24 0.67 22.30 -28.38
C LEU A 24 0.15 20.99 -27.80
N ARG A 25 0.80 19.88 -28.05
CA ARG A 25 0.61 18.71 -27.25
C ARG A 25 1.07 19.06 -25.85
N LYS A 26 0.11 19.48 -25.02
CA LYS A 26 0.30 19.56 -23.58
C LYS A 26 0.92 18.23 -23.22
N ARG A 27 2.23 18.24 -23.02
CA ARG A 27 2.89 17.12 -22.37
C ARG A 27 2.22 17.04 -21.01
N ASP A 28 1.35 16.08 -20.84
CA ASP A 28 1.04 15.55 -19.54
C ASP A 28 2.33 14.86 -19.06
N ASN A 29 3.36 15.66 -18.88
CA ASN A 29 4.56 15.33 -18.15
C ASN A 29 4.19 15.39 -16.65
N GLN A 30 3.25 14.57 -16.26
CA GLN A 30 3.35 14.02 -14.92
C GLN A 30 4.52 13.06 -14.99
N PRO A 31 5.57 13.28 -14.21
CA PRO A 31 6.56 12.25 -13.98
C PRO A 31 5.79 11.10 -13.31
N GLN A 32 5.35 10.17 -14.13
CA GLN A 32 4.86 8.91 -13.64
C GLN A 32 6.07 8.26 -12.97
N GLN A 33 6.06 8.25 -11.65
CA GLN A 33 6.94 7.41 -10.86
C GLN A 33 6.26 6.04 -10.76
N PRO A 34 6.54 5.11 -11.66
CA PRO A 34 5.77 3.85 -11.77
C PRO A 34 5.92 3.00 -10.50
N VAL A 35 7.05 3.14 -9.82
CA VAL A 35 7.39 2.35 -8.64
C VAL A 35 6.63 2.84 -7.40
N LEU A 36 6.50 4.16 -7.22
CA LEU A 36 5.75 4.70 -6.07
C LEU A 36 4.25 4.47 -6.22
N GLN A 37 3.71 4.58 -7.44
CA GLN A 37 2.30 4.26 -7.69
C GLN A 37 2.00 2.79 -7.43
N GLY A 38 2.91 1.88 -7.79
CA GLY A 38 2.78 0.45 -7.54
C GLY A 38 2.72 0.11 -6.06
N ILE A 39 3.64 0.65 -5.25
CA ILE A 39 3.69 0.36 -3.81
C ILE A 39 2.52 1.00 -3.06
N ASP A 40 2.07 2.18 -3.46
CA ASP A 40 0.94 2.84 -2.82
C ASP A 40 -0.38 2.14 -3.13
N ALA A 41 -0.55 1.63 -4.35
CA ALA A 41 -1.68 0.78 -4.71
C ALA A 41 -1.68 -0.53 -3.90
N LEU A 42 -0.52 -1.17 -3.74
CA LEU A 42 -0.38 -2.37 -2.91
C LEU A 42 -0.65 -2.09 -1.42
N ARG A 43 -0.24 -0.94 -0.90
CA ARG A 43 -0.54 -0.51 0.48
C ARG A 43 -2.04 -0.31 0.68
N ALA A 44 -2.71 0.34 -0.26
CA ALA A 44 -4.15 0.55 -0.21
C ALA A 44 -4.91 -0.79 -0.29
N ASP A 45 -4.52 -1.68 -1.19
CA ASP A 45 -5.10 -3.01 -1.33
C ASP A 45 -4.88 -3.86 -0.08
N PHE A 46 -3.65 -3.88 0.46
CA PHE A 46 -3.35 -4.55 1.72
C PHE A 46 -4.23 -4.04 2.86
N ALA A 47 -4.31 -2.72 3.05
CA ALA A 47 -5.13 -2.14 4.11
C ALA A 47 -6.61 -2.51 3.98
N ALA A 48 -7.13 -2.58 2.77
CA ALA A 48 -8.52 -2.92 2.50
C ALA A 48 -8.82 -4.42 2.69
N GLN A 49 -7.95 -5.31 2.19
CA GLN A 49 -8.19 -6.75 2.17
C GLN A 49 -7.67 -7.49 3.41
N ALA A 50 -6.62 -6.97 4.05
CA ALA A 50 -6.01 -7.57 5.22
C ALA A 50 -6.67 -7.17 6.56
N GLY A 51 -7.80 -6.48 6.51
CA GLY A 51 -8.50 -6.05 7.72
C GLY A 51 -7.74 -4.96 8.51
N GLY A 52 -6.92 -4.20 7.82
CA GLY A 52 -6.06 -3.16 8.40
C GLY A 52 -4.61 -3.61 8.57
N THR A 53 -3.78 -2.65 8.94
CA THR A 53 -2.32 -2.84 9.10
C THR A 53 -1.88 -2.99 10.55
N THR A 54 -2.78 -2.78 11.50
CA THR A 54 -2.47 -2.65 12.92
C THR A 54 -3.10 -3.74 13.74
N VAL A 55 -2.32 -4.30 14.66
CA VAL A 55 -2.81 -5.20 15.71
C VAL A 55 -2.53 -4.59 17.08
N TYR A 56 -3.43 -4.78 18.00
CA TYR A 56 -3.37 -4.22 19.35
C TYR A 56 -3.09 -5.28 20.40
N TYR A 57 -2.34 -4.87 21.41
CA TYR A 57 -2.00 -5.70 22.57
C TYR A 57 -2.65 -5.13 23.84
N GLY A 58 -2.90 -5.98 24.80
CA GLY A 58 -3.26 -5.55 26.15
C GLY A 58 -2.10 -4.78 26.81
N ALA A 59 -2.42 -4.00 27.85
CA ALA A 59 -1.40 -3.29 28.63
C ALA A 59 -0.31 -4.27 29.10
N GLU A 60 0.93 -3.90 28.91
CA GLU A 60 2.14 -4.71 29.25
C GLU A 60 2.15 -6.12 28.65
N SER A 61 1.18 -6.47 27.82
CA SER A 61 1.09 -7.78 27.18
C SER A 61 1.86 -7.83 25.85
N VAL A 62 2.46 -8.96 25.58
CA VAL A 62 3.01 -9.32 24.27
C VAL A 62 2.22 -10.46 23.60
N ILE A 63 1.17 -10.92 24.26
CA ILE A 63 0.34 -12.05 23.80
C ILE A 63 -0.67 -11.55 22.77
N LEU A 64 -0.76 -12.24 21.65
CA LEU A 64 -1.76 -11.98 20.61
C LEU A 64 -3.16 -12.44 21.09
N GLY A 65 -4.04 -11.49 21.29
CA GLY A 65 -5.45 -11.76 21.54
C GLY A 65 -6.17 -12.29 20.30
N ALA A 66 -7.41 -12.77 20.46
CA ALA A 66 -8.19 -13.31 19.34
C ALA A 66 -8.38 -12.30 18.18
N PRO A 67 -8.68 -10.99 18.42
CA PRO A 67 -8.79 -10.00 17.35
C PRO A 67 -7.47 -9.80 16.59
N ALA A 68 -6.34 -9.78 17.32
CA ALA A 68 -5.02 -9.62 16.72
C ALA A 68 -4.67 -10.83 15.82
N ARG A 69 -4.95 -12.05 16.29
CA ARG A 69 -4.75 -13.25 15.48
C ARG A 69 -5.64 -13.27 14.24
N ALA A 70 -6.89 -12.85 14.34
CA ALA A 70 -7.79 -12.75 13.20
C ALA A 70 -7.26 -11.76 12.14
N ALA A 71 -6.80 -10.57 12.57
CA ALA A 71 -6.21 -9.59 11.67
C ALA A 71 -4.93 -10.13 11.01
N LEU A 72 -4.02 -10.75 11.76
CA LEU A 72 -2.81 -11.36 11.21
C LEU A 72 -3.11 -12.50 10.25
N THR A 73 -4.20 -13.24 10.45
CA THR A 73 -4.64 -14.28 9.52
C THR A 73 -5.03 -13.70 8.17
N LEU A 74 -5.75 -12.58 8.15
CA LEU A 74 -6.08 -11.87 6.91
C LEU A 74 -4.81 -11.32 6.23
N GLN A 75 -3.90 -10.74 7.01
CA GLN A 75 -2.60 -10.28 6.52
C GLN A 75 -1.77 -11.42 5.91
N ALA A 76 -1.69 -12.57 6.58
CA ALA A 76 -1.00 -13.75 6.08
C ALA A 76 -1.59 -14.25 4.77
N ASN A 77 -2.90 -14.30 4.65
CA ASN A 77 -3.58 -14.73 3.43
C ASN A 77 -3.26 -13.80 2.26
N TRP A 78 -3.20 -12.50 2.51
CA TRP A 78 -2.83 -11.52 1.48
C TRP A 78 -1.34 -11.64 1.11
N LEU A 79 -0.43 -11.69 2.08
CA LEU A 79 1.02 -11.80 1.86
C LEU A 79 1.40 -13.07 1.08
N ARG A 80 0.72 -14.18 1.34
CA ARG A 80 0.95 -15.43 0.59
C ARG A 80 0.55 -15.35 -0.88
N LYS A 81 -0.35 -14.45 -1.23
CA LYS A 81 -0.74 -14.18 -2.62
C LYS A 81 0.20 -13.16 -3.31
N HIS A 82 0.99 -12.45 -2.53
CA HIS A 82 1.91 -11.42 -2.99
C HIS A 82 3.35 -11.72 -2.53
N PRO A 83 3.98 -12.78 -3.05
CA PRO A 83 5.30 -13.22 -2.61
C PRO A 83 6.43 -12.22 -2.92
N GLU A 84 6.18 -11.29 -3.83
CA GLU A 84 7.09 -10.19 -4.18
C GLU A 84 7.13 -9.08 -3.13
N VAL A 85 6.12 -9.01 -2.26
CA VAL A 85 6.00 -7.96 -1.25
C VAL A 85 6.80 -8.30 -0.01
N VAL A 86 7.57 -7.33 0.47
CA VAL A 86 8.29 -7.42 1.74
C VAL A 86 7.67 -6.44 2.73
N VAL A 87 7.44 -6.92 3.95
CA VAL A 87 6.87 -6.11 5.03
C VAL A 87 7.82 -6.00 6.20
N ARG A 88 7.66 -4.93 6.97
CA ARG A 88 8.28 -4.75 8.27
C ARG A 88 7.19 -4.59 9.32
N ILE A 89 7.27 -5.35 10.39
CA ILE A 89 6.40 -5.20 11.54
C ILE A 89 7.07 -4.26 12.52
N GLU A 90 6.42 -3.14 12.78
CA GLU A 90 6.88 -2.12 13.72
C GLU A 90 6.14 -2.29 15.04
N GLY A 91 6.87 -2.67 16.09
CA GLY A 91 6.31 -2.87 17.42
C GLY A 91 6.46 -1.63 18.30
N TYR A 92 5.43 -1.37 19.10
CA TYR A 92 5.34 -0.25 20.02
C TYR A 92 5.12 -0.75 21.44
N GLY A 93 5.83 -0.14 22.38
CA GLY A 93 5.69 -0.40 23.82
C GLY A 93 4.55 0.41 24.43
N ASP A 94 4.55 0.50 25.76
CA ASP A 94 3.57 1.24 26.54
C ASP A 94 4.16 2.59 27.02
N GLY A 95 3.30 3.60 27.19
CA GLY A 95 3.75 4.98 27.40
C GLY A 95 4.30 5.28 28.78
N LEU A 96 3.90 4.50 29.79
CA LEU A 96 4.34 4.69 31.18
C LEU A 96 5.69 4.02 31.46
N ASP A 97 6.18 3.18 30.55
CA ASP A 97 7.44 2.46 30.68
C ASP A 97 8.66 3.38 30.56
N THR A 98 9.81 2.90 31.04
CA THR A 98 11.10 3.46 30.67
C THR A 98 11.33 3.29 29.17
N ARG A 99 12.21 4.10 28.59
CA ARG A 99 12.53 4.02 27.15
C ARG A 99 13.01 2.63 26.76
N ASP A 100 13.94 2.06 27.53
CA ASP A 100 14.53 0.76 27.22
C ASP A 100 13.53 -0.38 27.38
N HIS A 101 12.68 -0.32 28.40
CA HIS A 101 11.61 -1.30 28.59
C HIS A 101 10.60 -1.23 27.46
N ALA A 102 10.15 -0.04 27.08
CA ALA A 102 9.24 0.16 25.97
C ALA A 102 9.81 -0.36 24.64
N LEU A 103 11.11 -0.16 24.37
CA LEU A 103 11.79 -0.72 23.20
C LEU A 103 11.80 -2.26 23.25
N ALA A 104 12.08 -2.84 24.41
CA ALA A 104 12.08 -4.30 24.57
C ALA A 104 10.68 -4.91 24.39
N VAL A 105 9.64 -4.29 24.93
CA VAL A 105 8.24 -4.70 24.76
C VAL A 105 7.83 -4.59 23.31
N GLY A 106 8.13 -3.45 22.65
CA GLY A 106 7.86 -3.26 21.23
C GLY A 106 8.52 -4.32 20.35
N ALA A 107 9.79 -4.66 20.63
CA ALA A 107 10.49 -5.70 19.90
C ALA A 107 9.82 -7.08 20.05
N ARG A 108 9.40 -7.43 21.27
CA ARG A 108 8.69 -8.70 21.53
C ARG A 108 7.33 -8.74 20.84
N ARG A 109 6.58 -7.64 20.82
CA ARG A 109 5.30 -7.54 20.11
C ARG A 109 5.47 -7.72 18.61
N ALA A 110 6.48 -7.08 18.02
CA ALA A 110 6.79 -7.26 16.60
C ALA A 110 7.19 -8.69 16.26
N GLU A 111 8.02 -9.32 17.10
CA GLU A 111 8.48 -10.68 16.88
C GLU A 111 7.36 -11.71 17.08
N GLU A 112 6.45 -11.49 18.04
CA GLU A 112 5.29 -12.35 18.24
C GLU A 112 4.35 -12.31 17.02
N ALA A 113 4.08 -11.09 16.49
CA ALA A 113 3.30 -10.95 15.27
C ALA A 113 3.98 -11.61 14.07
N ARG A 114 5.31 -11.44 13.93
CA ARG A 114 6.11 -12.11 12.89
C ARG A 114 6.00 -13.62 12.99
N SER A 115 6.25 -14.16 14.17
CA SER A 115 6.20 -15.61 14.41
C SER A 115 4.84 -16.20 14.05
N TYR A 116 3.75 -15.48 14.34
CA TYR A 116 2.42 -15.90 13.97
C TYR A 116 2.19 -15.90 12.46
N LEU A 117 2.69 -14.88 11.73
CA LEU A 117 2.64 -14.85 10.26
C LEU A 117 3.41 -16.04 9.64
N LEU A 118 4.59 -16.34 10.17
CA LEU A 118 5.39 -17.49 9.73
C LEU A 118 4.67 -18.82 9.98
N LEU A 119 4.04 -18.96 11.14
CA LEU A 119 3.22 -20.12 11.47
C LEU A 119 2.08 -20.32 10.46
N LEU A 120 1.52 -19.22 9.93
CA LEU A 120 0.49 -19.24 8.89
C LEU A 120 1.03 -19.42 7.46
N GLY A 121 2.33 -19.65 7.31
CA GLY A 121 2.96 -20.00 6.04
C GLY A 121 3.49 -18.80 5.25
N VAL A 122 3.63 -17.61 5.86
CA VAL A 122 4.32 -16.49 5.22
C VAL A 122 5.83 -16.76 5.27
N PRO A 123 6.55 -16.67 4.15
CA PRO A 123 8.00 -16.88 4.12
C PRO A 123 8.76 -15.90 5.01
N ALA A 124 9.76 -16.39 5.73
CA ALA A 124 10.58 -15.57 6.63
C ALA A 124 11.27 -14.39 5.91
N ALA A 125 11.61 -14.57 4.64
CA ALA A 125 12.23 -13.52 3.82
C ALA A 125 11.30 -12.34 3.52
N GLN A 126 9.97 -12.52 3.63
CA GLN A 126 9.01 -11.45 3.42
C GLN A 126 8.79 -10.58 4.66
N VAL A 127 9.21 -11.01 5.85
CA VAL A 127 8.82 -10.35 7.11
C VAL A 127 10.04 -10.02 7.94
N SER A 128 10.27 -8.75 8.18
CA SER A 128 11.24 -8.23 9.13
C SER A 128 10.55 -7.54 10.30
N THR A 129 11.29 -7.28 11.37
CA THR A 129 10.77 -6.59 12.57
C THR A 129 11.60 -5.37 12.91
N SER A 130 10.98 -4.40 13.57
CA SER A 130 11.64 -3.29 14.23
C SER A 130 10.84 -2.86 15.45
N SER A 131 11.50 -2.17 16.40
CA SER A 131 10.83 -1.60 17.55
C SER A 131 11.00 -0.09 17.58
N TRP A 132 9.90 0.59 17.86
CA TRP A 132 9.87 2.02 18.12
C TRP A 132 9.67 2.35 19.60
N GLY A 133 9.38 1.33 20.43
CA GLY A 133 9.13 1.54 21.84
C GLY A 133 8.05 2.61 22.06
N LYS A 134 8.44 3.75 22.62
CA LYS A 134 7.59 4.94 22.78
C LYS A 134 8.08 6.16 22.00
N GLU A 135 9.03 5.98 21.09
CA GLU A 135 9.65 7.07 20.31
C GLU A 135 8.70 7.67 19.26
N ARG A 136 7.63 6.97 18.92
CA ARG A 136 6.60 7.43 17.99
C ARG A 136 5.20 7.24 18.59
N PRO A 137 4.21 8.05 18.16
CA PRO A 137 2.82 7.80 18.52
C PRO A 137 2.37 6.40 18.11
N GLY A 138 1.66 5.71 18.99
CA GLY A 138 1.12 4.39 18.62
C GLY A 138 1.37 3.28 19.63
N LEU A 139 1.29 3.64 20.88
CA LEU A 139 1.50 2.74 22.02
C LEU A 139 0.59 1.50 21.97
N GLY A 140 1.08 0.38 22.51
CA GLY A 140 0.29 -0.83 22.71
C GLY A 140 -0.03 -1.61 21.44
N ARG A 141 0.73 -1.44 20.35
CA ARG A 141 0.40 -2.06 19.05
C ARG A 141 1.62 -2.58 18.28
N ALA A 142 1.35 -3.35 17.25
CA ALA A 142 2.29 -3.60 16.16
C ALA A 142 1.64 -3.22 14.82
N VAL A 143 2.42 -2.63 13.93
CA VAL A 143 1.97 -2.15 12.63
C VAL A 143 2.74 -2.86 11.53
N THR A 144 2.04 -3.43 10.56
CA THR A 144 2.62 -4.03 9.36
C THR A 144 2.78 -2.96 8.29
N VAL A 145 4.00 -2.71 7.85
CA VAL A 145 4.35 -1.70 6.85
C VAL A 145 4.97 -2.37 5.64
N LEU A 146 4.41 -2.15 4.46
CA LEU A 146 4.99 -2.61 3.21
C LEU A 146 6.22 -1.75 2.89
N VAL A 147 7.37 -2.41 2.68
CA VAL A 147 8.66 -1.73 2.43
C VAL A 147 9.15 -1.93 0.99
N ARG A 148 8.65 -2.97 0.32
CA ARG A 148 8.97 -3.25 -1.09
C ARG A 148 7.89 -4.14 -1.69
#